data_ff4a2f9531a81741aaa84fc136efe9b7
#
_entry.id   ff4a2f9531a81741aaa84fc136efe9b7
#
_cell.length_a   1.000
_cell.length_b   1.000
_cell.length_c   1.000
_cell.angle_alpha   90.00
_cell.angle_beta   90.00
_cell.angle_gamma   90.00
#
_symmetry.space_group_name_H-M   'P 1'
#
loop_
_entity.id
_entity.type
_entity.pdbx_description
1 polymer ?
#
loop_
_entity_poly.entity_id
_entity_poly.type
_entity_poly.pdbx_seq_one_letter_code
_entity_poly.pdbx_strand_id
1 'polypeptide(L)'
;TEAGVRTIPMLDVVYDALKLEEEDQQENGFNETVIDGVSGFVFQNRFGNILNQQAVNSAIKRIVINYNNEEEITAAREKRNPLILPYFSCHILRHTFATRLCEQETNLKVIQSIMGHRNIETTMDIYAEATDKKKKESFENLSVKLDVF
;
A
#
# COMPACT_ATOMS: atom_id res chain seq x y z
N THR A 1 -17.67 -6.13 5.35
CA THR A 1 -17.50 -7.53 5.78
C THR A 1 -17.08 -7.57 7.25
N GLU A 2 -17.49 -8.58 8.00
CA GLU A 2 -17.13 -8.75 9.41
C GLU A 2 -15.60 -8.73 9.62
N ALA A 3 -14.82 -9.35 8.74
CA ALA A 3 -13.35 -9.31 8.77
C ALA A 3 -12.76 -7.91 8.46
N GLY A 4 -13.58 -6.98 7.96
CA GLY A 4 -13.18 -5.59 7.74
C GLY A 4 -13.19 -4.74 9.01
N VAL A 5 -13.99 -5.13 10.00
CA VAL A 5 -14.09 -4.43 11.31
C VAL A 5 -12.98 -4.96 12.22
N ARG A 6 -11.91 -4.21 12.34
CA ARG A 6 -10.75 -4.57 13.15
C ARG A 6 -9.95 -3.37 13.60
N THR A 7 -9.23 -3.52 14.68
CA THR A 7 -8.23 -2.55 15.15
C THR A 7 -6.84 -3.07 14.78
N ILE A 8 -6.04 -2.22 14.16
CA ILE A 8 -4.64 -2.52 13.83
C ILE A 8 -3.73 -1.45 14.47
N PRO A 9 -2.52 -1.81 14.89
CA PRO A 9 -1.53 -0.84 15.33
C PRO A 9 -1.23 0.17 14.23
N MET A 10 -1.09 1.44 14.59
CA MET A 10 -0.79 2.50 13.65
C MET A 10 0.71 2.77 13.66
N LEU A 11 1.31 2.84 12.47
CA LEU A 11 2.69 3.31 12.31
C LEU A 11 2.73 4.85 12.39
N ASP A 12 3.83 5.40 12.91
CA ASP A 12 3.98 6.86 13.09
C ASP A 12 3.75 7.63 11.79
N VAL A 13 4.30 7.15 10.67
CA VAL A 13 4.08 7.76 9.35
C VAL A 13 2.61 7.79 8.92
N VAL A 14 1.82 6.80 9.33
CA VAL A 14 0.37 6.75 9.06
C VAL A 14 -0.36 7.72 9.99
N TYR A 15 0.05 7.78 11.26
CA TYR A 15 -0.49 8.73 12.22
C TYR A 15 -0.29 10.18 11.76
N ASP A 16 0.92 10.53 11.33
CA ASP A 16 1.24 11.88 10.86
C ASP A 16 0.41 12.24 9.61
N ALA A 17 0.25 11.30 8.67
CA ALA A 17 -0.57 11.50 7.48
C ALA A 17 -2.06 11.70 7.81
N LEU A 18 -2.60 10.92 8.76
CA LEU A 18 -3.99 11.07 9.20
C LEU A 18 -4.22 12.35 10.00
N LYS A 19 -3.20 12.81 10.74
CA LYS A 19 -3.26 14.07 11.46
C LYS A 19 -3.34 15.28 10.52
N LEU A 20 -2.58 15.27 9.42
CA LEU A 20 -2.69 16.29 8.38
C LEU A 20 -4.09 16.31 7.74
N GLU A 21 -4.68 15.14 7.51
CA GLU A 21 -6.05 15.04 6.99
C GLU A 21 -7.07 15.58 8.01
N GLU A 22 -6.88 15.30 9.32
CA GLU A 22 -7.73 15.82 10.39
C GLU A 22 -7.66 17.36 10.45
N GLU A 23 -6.46 17.95 10.36
CA GLU A 23 -6.25 19.40 10.33
C GLU A 23 -6.97 20.04 9.13
N ASP A 24 -6.87 19.44 7.93
CA ASP A 24 -7.60 19.90 6.74
C ASP A 24 -9.11 19.83 6.94
N GLN A 25 -9.63 18.75 7.55
CA GLN A 25 -11.06 18.61 7.81
C GLN A 25 -11.56 19.55 8.92
N GLN A 26 -10.72 19.93 9.88
CA GLN A 26 -11.07 20.96 10.86
C GLN A 26 -11.28 22.33 10.21
N GLU A 27 -10.52 22.66 9.18
CA GLU A 27 -10.63 23.91 8.43
C GLU A 27 -11.76 23.89 7.39
N ASN A 28 -11.93 22.76 6.68
CA ASN A 28 -12.82 22.64 5.52
C ASN A 28 -14.14 21.90 5.81
N GLY A 29 -14.29 21.33 6.99
CA GLY A 29 -15.46 20.55 7.45
C GLY A 29 -15.26 19.05 7.40
N PHE A 30 -15.84 18.36 8.38
CA PHE A 30 -15.84 16.91 8.48
C PHE A 30 -16.88 16.28 7.55
N ASN A 31 -16.66 15.01 7.20
CA ASN A 31 -17.62 14.24 6.43
C ASN A 31 -18.84 13.85 7.29
N GLU A 32 -20.03 14.32 6.91
CA GLU A 32 -21.28 14.03 7.59
C GLU A 32 -22.07 12.87 6.93
N THR A 33 -21.53 12.25 5.88
CA THR A 33 -22.19 11.18 5.14
C THR A 33 -22.42 9.96 6.04
N VAL A 34 -23.63 9.43 6.01
CA VAL A 34 -24.02 8.18 6.70
C VAL A 34 -24.33 7.11 5.67
N ILE A 35 -23.67 5.95 5.77
CA ILE A 35 -23.93 4.76 4.94
C ILE A 35 -24.18 3.58 5.86
N ASP A 36 -25.32 2.94 5.72
CA ASP A 36 -25.73 1.78 6.54
C ASP A 36 -25.60 2.02 8.07
N GLY A 37 -25.88 3.26 8.51
CA GLY A 37 -25.78 3.67 9.91
C GLY A 37 -24.35 3.96 10.39
N VAL A 38 -23.35 3.91 9.51
CA VAL A 38 -21.95 4.26 9.81
C VAL A 38 -21.64 5.66 9.30
N SER A 39 -20.97 6.47 10.10
CA SER A 39 -20.51 7.83 9.79
C SER A 39 -19.03 8.01 10.18
N GLY A 40 -18.50 9.21 9.97
CA GLY A 40 -17.12 9.53 10.34
C GLY A 40 -16.08 8.95 9.37
N PHE A 41 -16.40 8.94 8.07
CA PHE A 41 -15.47 8.52 7.03
C PHE A 41 -14.37 9.56 6.86
N VAL A 42 -13.10 9.12 6.99
CA VAL A 42 -11.94 10.00 6.93
C VAL A 42 -11.73 10.56 5.52
N PHE A 43 -11.83 9.73 4.48
CA PHE A 43 -11.50 10.16 3.12
C PHE A 43 -12.75 10.49 2.29
N GLN A 44 -12.80 11.72 1.82
CA GLN A 44 -13.88 12.24 0.97
C GLN A 44 -13.31 12.95 -0.27
N ASN A 45 -14.15 13.11 -1.28
CA ASN A 45 -13.82 13.96 -2.42
C ASN A 45 -14.24 15.42 -2.13
N ARG A 46 -13.86 16.34 -3.01
CA ARG A 46 -14.22 17.76 -2.92
C ARG A 46 -15.73 18.08 -2.86
N PHE A 47 -16.58 17.09 -3.06
CA PHE A 47 -18.04 17.20 -3.00
C PHE A 47 -18.63 16.56 -1.73
N GLY A 48 -17.78 16.16 -0.77
CA GLY A 48 -18.21 15.49 0.45
C GLY A 48 -18.60 14.01 0.28
N ASN A 49 -18.44 13.41 -0.91
CA ASN A 49 -18.74 11.99 -1.11
C ASN A 49 -17.53 11.13 -0.74
N ILE A 50 -17.83 9.96 -0.15
CA ILE A 50 -16.80 8.98 0.23
C ILE A 50 -16.04 8.50 -1.00
N LEU A 51 -14.72 8.40 -0.87
CA LEU A 51 -13.87 7.88 -1.93
C LEU A 51 -14.11 6.39 -2.14
N ASN A 52 -14.43 6.02 -3.37
CA ASN A 52 -14.49 4.63 -3.80
C ASN A 52 -13.15 4.19 -4.41
N GLN A 53 -13.00 2.87 -4.58
CA GLN A 53 -11.78 2.27 -5.14
C GLN A 53 -11.41 2.84 -6.51
N GLN A 54 -12.38 3.14 -7.37
CA GLN A 54 -12.13 3.69 -8.70
C GLN A 54 -11.54 5.10 -8.63
N ALA A 55 -12.06 5.94 -7.73
CA ALA A 55 -11.54 7.28 -7.51
C ALA A 55 -10.09 7.26 -7.06
N VAL A 56 -9.75 6.38 -6.08
CA VAL A 56 -8.39 6.19 -5.59
C VAL A 56 -7.46 5.69 -6.71
N ASN A 57 -7.86 4.67 -7.46
CA ASN A 57 -7.05 4.15 -8.57
C ASN A 57 -6.85 5.19 -9.69
N SER A 58 -7.87 6.03 -9.96
CA SER A 58 -7.74 7.11 -10.93
C SER A 58 -6.77 8.19 -10.45
N ALA A 59 -6.74 8.49 -9.16
CA ALA A 59 -5.76 9.39 -8.56
C ALA A 59 -4.33 8.82 -8.68
N ILE A 60 -4.13 7.54 -8.32
CA ILE A 60 -2.84 6.85 -8.47
C ILE A 60 -2.37 6.91 -9.93
N LYS A 61 -3.25 6.57 -10.87
CA LYS A 61 -2.92 6.61 -12.30
C LYS A 61 -2.45 8.00 -12.74
N ARG A 62 -3.14 9.05 -12.30
CA ARG A 62 -2.77 10.43 -12.63
C ARG A 62 -1.41 10.81 -12.05
N ILE A 63 -1.13 10.41 -10.81
CA ILE A 63 0.18 10.64 -10.15
C ILE A 63 1.29 9.96 -10.95
N VAL A 64 1.13 8.68 -11.32
CA VAL A 64 2.11 7.92 -12.10
C VAL A 64 2.35 8.56 -13.47
N ILE A 65 1.29 8.98 -14.17
CA ILE A 65 1.44 9.64 -15.49
C ILE A 65 2.20 10.96 -15.34
N ASN A 66 1.84 11.78 -14.36
CA ASN A 66 2.52 13.06 -14.16
C ASN A 66 4.00 12.85 -13.82
N TYR A 67 4.30 11.94 -12.89
CA TYR A 67 5.68 11.60 -12.56
C TYR A 67 6.48 11.13 -13.81
N ASN A 68 5.93 10.20 -14.59
CA ASN A 68 6.61 9.66 -15.76
C ASN A 68 6.89 10.75 -16.81
N ASN A 69 5.94 11.67 -17.04
CA ASN A 69 6.13 12.79 -17.96
C ASN A 69 7.24 13.74 -17.47
N GLU A 70 7.26 14.07 -16.18
CA GLU A 70 8.31 14.92 -15.60
C GLU A 70 9.67 14.21 -15.60
N GLU A 71 9.70 12.91 -15.33
CA GLU A 71 10.91 12.11 -15.34
C GLU A 71 11.52 11.99 -16.75
N GLU A 72 10.70 11.81 -17.80
CA GLU A 72 11.19 11.79 -19.19
C GLU A 72 11.88 13.11 -19.55
N ILE A 73 11.29 14.24 -19.17
CA ILE A 73 11.86 15.57 -19.42
C ILE A 73 13.18 15.74 -18.65
N THR A 74 13.20 15.35 -17.38
CA THR A 74 14.37 15.45 -16.51
C THR A 74 15.51 14.57 -17.00
N ALA A 75 15.22 13.31 -17.32
CA ALA A 75 16.19 12.34 -17.82
C ALA A 75 16.82 12.79 -19.16
N ALA A 76 16.00 13.40 -20.05
CA ALA A 76 16.51 13.98 -21.29
C ALA A 76 17.49 15.13 -21.05
N ARG A 77 17.21 16.03 -20.08
CA ARG A 77 18.14 17.12 -19.69
C ARG A 77 19.43 16.58 -19.11
N GLU A 78 19.35 15.55 -18.27
CA GLU A 78 20.48 14.92 -17.59
C GLU A 78 21.21 13.88 -18.44
N LYS A 79 20.74 13.61 -19.66
CA LYS A 79 21.29 12.61 -20.60
C LYS A 79 21.42 11.22 -19.99
N ARG A 80 20.43 10.80 -19.22
CA ARG A 80 20.29 9.48 -18.62
C ARG A 80 19.01 8.78 -19.08
N ASN A 81 18.91 7.48 -18.84
CA ASN A 81 17.66 6.77 -19.06
C ASN A 81 16.60 7.18 -18.01
N PRO A 82 15.33 7.39 -18.42
CA PRO A 82 14.27 7.71 -17.50
C PRO A 82 13.91 6.53 -16.60
N LEU A 83 13.61 6.80 -15.34
CA LEU A 83 13.12 5.82 -14.36
C LEU A 83 11.59 5.82 -14.40
N ILE A 84 11.01 5.08 -15.33
CA ILE A 84 9.56 5.02 -15.54
C ILE A 84 8.89 4.12 -14.52
N LEU A 85 7.91 4.65 -13.80
CA LEU A 85 7.08 3.86 -12.89
C LEU A 85 6.03 3.07 -13.66
N PRO A 86 5.90 1.75 -13.43
CA PRO A 86 4.79 0.97 -13.95
C PRO A 86 3.48 1.42 -13.32
N TYR A 87 2.38 1.22 -14.04
CA TYR A 87 1.06 1.44 -13.45
C TYR A 87 0.80 0.44 -12.32
N PHE A 88 0.26 0.95 -11.20
CA PHE A 88 -0.18 0.12 -10.08
C PHE A 88 -1.53 0.62 -9.53
N SER A 89 -2.20 -0.24 -8.77
CA SER A 89 -3.49 0.04 -8.13
C SER A 89 -3.36 -0.02 -6.61
N CYS A 90 -4.38 0.45 -5.89
CA CYS A 90 -4.44 0.31 -4.42
C CYS A 90 -4.40 -1.17 -3.98
N HIS A 91 -4.86 -2.10 -4.81
CA HIS A 91 -4.74 -3.54 -4.53
C HIS A 91 -3.28 -4.01 -4.55
N ILE A 92 -2.48 -3.51 -5.51
CA ILE A 92 -1.03 -3.81 -5.57
C ILE A 92 -0.31 -3.24 -4.35
N LEU A 93 -0.68 -2.02 -3.90
CA LEU A 93 -0.12 -1.46 -2.65
C LEU A 93 -0.45 -2.33 -1.44
N ARG A 94 -1.70 -2.83 -1.36
CA ARG A 94 -2.10 -3.77 -0.32
C ARG A 94 -1.29 -5.08 -0.38
N HIS A 95 -1.09 -5.63 -1.58
CA HIS A 95 -0.28 -6.83 -1.78
C HIS A 95 1.18 -6.60 -1.37
N THR A 96 1.76 -5.47 -1.77
CA THR A 96 3.12 -5.09 -1.36
C THR A 96 3.25 -4.98 0.16
N PHE A 97 2.27 -4.34 0.82
CA PHE A 97 2.25 -4.27 2.29
C PHE A 97 2.18 -5.67 2.92
N ALA A 98 1.31 -6.55 2.40
CA ALA A 98 1.19 -7.92 2.89
C ALA A 98 2.50 -8.71 2.73
N THR A 99 3.17 -8.61 1.58
CA THR A 99 4.47 -9.24 1.33
C THR A 99 5.53 -8.72 2.31
N ARG A 100 5.62 -7.39 2.50
CA ARG A 100 6.54 -6.79 3.46
C ARG A 100 6.26 -7.21 4.90
N LEU A 101 4.99 -7.35 5.26
CA LEU A 101 4.60 -7.85 6.58
C LEU A 101 5.02 -9.31 6.75
N CYS A 102 4.84 -10.17 5.73
CA CYS A 102 5.27 -11.56 5.75
C CYS A 102 6.80 -11.73 5.80
N GLU A 103 7.57 -10.75 5.31
CA GLU A 103 9.03 -10.74 5.42
C GLU A 103 9.52 -10.51 6.86
N GLN A 104 8.72 -9.87 7.70
CA GLN A 104 9.08 -9.49 9.08
C GLN A 104 8.36 -10.31 10.14
N GLU A 105 7.13 -10.73 9.87
CA GLU A 105 6.26 -11.46 10.79
C GLU A 105 6.05 -12.90 10.31
N THR A 106 6.28 -13.86 11.19
CA THR A 106 6.14 -15.29 10.88
C THR A 106 4.81 -15.89 11.37
N ASN A 107 4.10 -15.19 12.24
CA ASN A 107 2.82 -15.64 12.75
C ASN A 107 1.68 -15.33 11.77
N LEU A 108 1.25 -16.33 11.02
CA LEU A 108 0.19 -16.20 10.02
C LEU A 108 -1.13 -15.65 10.58
N LYS A 109 -1.43 -15.88 11.86
CA LYS A 109 -2.65 -15.33 12.50
C LYS A 109 -2.55 -13.85 12.74
N VAL A 110 -1.37 -13.34 13.09
CA VAL A 110 -1.11 -11.90 13.21
C VAL A 110 -1.25 -11.23 11.85
N ILE A 111 -0.62 -11.80 10.82
CA ILE A 111 -0.73 -11.30 9.44
C ILE A 111 -2.18 -11.30 8.97
N GLN A 112 -2.91 -12.40 9.16
CA GLN A 112 -4.32 -12.51 8.80
C GLN A 112 -5.17 -11.43 9.48
N SER A 113 -4.95 -11.22 10.78
CA SER A 113 -5.68 -10.23 11.57
C SER A 113 -5.43 -8.81 11.07
N ILE A 114 -4.17 -8.44 10.87
CA ILE A 114 -3.77 -7.11 10.34
C ILE A 114 -4.36 -6.89 8.95
N MET A 115 -4.24 -7.89 8.06
CA MET A 115 -4.73 -7.80 6.69
C MET A 115 -6.26 -7.87 6.60
N GLY A 116 -6.93 -8.45 7.59
CA GLY A 116 -8.38 -8.68 7.56
C GLY A 116 -8.79 -9.68 6.47
N HIS A 117 -7.97 -10.71 6.23
CA HIS A 117 -8.31 -11.76 5.29
C HIS A 117 -9.32 -12.70 5.94
N ARG A 118 -10.47 -12.88 5.28
CA ARG A 118 -11.51 -13.79 5.77
C ARG A 118 -11.03 -15.24 5.78
N ASN A 119 -10.26 -15.63 4.74
CA ASN A 119 -9.68 -16.95 4.62
C ASN A 119 -8.16 -16.88 4.91
N ILE A 120 -7.67 -17.79 5.73
CA ILE A 120 -6.25 -17.93 6.06
C ILE A 120 -5.41 -18.32 4.83
N GLU A 121 -6.00 -19.08 3.88
CA GLU A 121 -5.32 -19.50 2.64
C GLU A 121 -4.75 -18.33 1.88
N THR A 122 -5.49 -17.21 1.76
CA THR A 122 -5.00 -15.98 1.12
C THR A 122 -3.73 -15.44 1.80
N THR A 123 -3.63 -15.56 3.12
CA THR A 123 -2.43 -15.16 3.87
C THR A 123 -1.29 -16.14 3.64
N MET A 124 -1.60 -17.44 3.58
CA MET A 124 -0.60 -18.49 3.35
C MET A 124 0.02 -18.39 1.96
N ASP A 125 -0.77 -18.09 0.93
CA ASP A 125 -0.29 -17.91 -0.44
C ASP A 125 0.72 -16.76 -0.52
N ILE A 126 0.39 -15.61 0.05
CA ILE A 126 1.30 -14.44 0.10
C ILE A 126 2.56 -14.75 0.90
N TYR A 127 2.43 -15.46 2.02
CA TYR A 127 3.56 -15.85 2.85
C TYR A 127 4.49 -16.83 2.12
N ALA A 128 3.94 -17.80 1.39
CA ALA A 128 4.72 -18.74 0.59
C ALA A 128 5.52 -18.00 -0.49
N GLU A 129 4.89 -17.09 -1.23
CA GLU A 129 5.55 -16.28 -2.27
C GLU A 129 6.70 -15.43 -1.67
N ALA A 130 6.45 -14.74 -0.56
CA ALA A 130 7.46 -13.92 0.12
C ALA A 130 8.65 -14.76 0.61
N THR A 131 8.38 -15.98 1.11
CA THR A 131 9.40 -16.90 1.61
C THR A 131 10.23 -17.52 0.49
N ASP A 132 9.64 -17.84 -0.64
CA ASP A 132 10.34 -18.39 -1.80
C ASP A 132 11.29 -17.35 -2.42
N LYS A 133 10.89 -16.10 -2.44
CA LYS A 133 11.78 -15.01 -2.84
C LYS A 133 12.99 -14.89 -1.90
N LYS A 134 12.77 -14.90 -0.59
CA LYS A 134 13.86 -14.89 0.42
C LYS A 134 14.80 -16.10 0.28
N LYS A 135 14.26 -17.28 -0.01
CA LYS A 135 15.10 -18.46 -0.26
C LYS A 135 16.03 -18.25 -1.46
N LYS A 136 15.50 -17.77 -2.59
CA LYS A 136 16.31 -17.49 -3.79
C LYS A 136 17.42 -16.47 -3.48
N GLU A 137 17.09 -15.35 -2.88
CA GLU A 137 18.07 -14.32 -2.49
C GLU A 137 19.16 -14.88 -1.55
N SER A 138 18.77 -15.75 -0.60
CA SER A 138 19.72 -16.41 0.32
C SER A 138 20.67 -17.37 -0.41
N PHE A 139 20.15 -18.13 -1.39
CA PHE A 139 20.97 -19.03 -2.21
C PHE A 139 21.91 -18.27 -3.15
N GLU A 140 21.44 -17.19 -3.79
CA GLU A 140 22.27 -16.32 -4.63
C GLU A 140 23.41 -15.70 -3.81
N ASN A 141 23.13 -15.19 -2.61
CA ASN A 141 24.14 -14.67 -1.71
C ASN A 141 25.13 -15.72 -1.23
N LEU A 142 24.69 -16.97 -1.08
CA LEU A 142 25.56 -18.09 -0.73
C LEU A 142 26.49 -18.45 -1.89
N SER A 143 25.98 -18.50 -3.13
CA SER A 143 26.78 -18.81 -4.31
C SER A 143 27.91 -17.80 -4.51
N VAL A 144 27.62 -16.49 -4.39
CA VAL A 144 28.63 -15.42 -4.45
C VAL A 144 29.70 -15.58 -3.38
N LYS A 145 29.37 -16.08 -2.19
CA LYS A 145 30.34 -16.35 -1.12
C LYS A 145 31.14 -17.61 -1.35
N LEU A 146 30.61 -18.59 -2.06
CA LEU A 146 31.29 -19.84 -2.40
C LEU A 146 32.22 -19.71 -3.61
N ASP A 147 31.94 -18.78 -4.53
CA ASP A 147 32.82 -18.49 -5.69
C ASP A 147 34.09 -17.70 -5.31
N VAL A 148 34.32 -17.41 -4.03
CA VAL A 148 35.52 -16.75 -3.48
C VAL A 148 36.56 -17.76 -3.00
N PHE A 149 36.32 -19.07 -3.14
CA PHE A 149 37.27 -20.14 -2.87
C PHE A 149 37.63 -20.87 -4.15
#